data_307a2a6265ab8937d5279144710c391b
#
_entry.id   307a2a6265ab8937d5279144710c391b
#
_cell.length_a   1.000
_cell.length_b   1.000
_cell.length_c   1.000
_cell.angle_alpha   90.00
_cell.angle_beta   90.00
_cell.angle_gamma   90.00
#
_symmetry.space_group_name_H-M   'P 1'
#
loop_
_entity.id
_entity.type
_entity.pdbx_description
1 polymer ?
#
loop_
_entity_poly.entity_id
_entity_poly.type
_entity_poly.pdbx_seq_one_letter_code
_entity_poly.pdbx_strand_id
1 'polypeptide(L)'
;MIITVASGNPHKVEEMNGINPFKNIVLKKIEGEFDPVEDGKTFEENAIIKAKAASLIVEDFALADDTGLCVDALNGAPGLHTARYAPTQDEKIKKLLVALDGVPFEKRTARFICCMVLTDKNGNVVHKTVGKVEGYIAEEAAGCGGFGYDPIFYVPKYGMTLAELPDGEKNKISHRFNALHPMLEFVSDNLK
;
A
#
# COMPACT_ATOMS: atom_id res chain seq x y z
N MET A 1 -0.26 22.22 6.51
CA MET A 1 0.73 21.83 5.49
C MET A 1 0.03 20.97 4.44
N ILE A 2 0.33 21.15 3.16
CA ILE A 2 -0.16 20.29 2.06
C ILE A 2 1.01 19.42 1.62
N ILE A 3 0.76 18.13 1.40
CA ILE A 3 1.73 17.19 0.83
C ILE A 3 1.09 16.55 -0.40
N THR A 4 1.78 16.62 -1.52
CA THR A 4 1.32 15.97 -2.75
C THR A 4 1.60 14.48 -2.69
N VAL A 5 0.56 13.66 -2.93
CA VAL A 5 0.69 12.21 -3.03
C VAL A 5 0.94 11.84 -4.50
N ALA A 6 2.08 11.21 -4.74
CA ALA A 6 2.55 10.74 -6.03
C ALA A 6 1.82 9.45 -6.44
N SER A 7 0.53 9.54 -6.69
CA SER A 7 -0.30 8.41 -7.10
C SER A 7 -1.37 8.84 -8.09
N GLY A 8 -1.48 8.10 -9.18
CA GLY A 8 -2.60 8.22 -10.13
C GLY A 8 -3.93 7.64 -9.58
N ASN A 9 -3.88 6.84 -8.51
CA ASN A 9 -5.06 6.17 -7.95
C ASN A 9 -5.74 7.04 -6.88
N PRO A 10 -6.96 7.56 -7.13
CA PRO A 10 -7.69 8.39 -6.16
C PRO A 10 -8.05 7.63 -4.89
N HIS A 11 -8.38 6.33 -4.98
CA HIS A 11 -8.77 5.53 -3.82
C HIS A 11 -7.64 5.41 -2.79
N LYS A 12 -6.37 5.40 -3.21
CA LYS A 12 -5.23 5.43 -2.28
C LYS A 12 -5.20 6.73 -1.47
N VAL A 13 -5.41 7.86 -2.13
CA VAL A 13 -5.37 9.18 -1.47
C VAL A 13 -6.57 9.36 -0.53
N GLU A 14 -7.75 8.88 -0.92
CA GLU A 14 -8.93 8.84 -0.06
C GLU A 14 -8.69 7.99 1.19
N GLU A 15 -8.14 6.78 1.03
CA GLU A 15 -7.79 5.91 2.14
C GLU A 15 -6.74 6.57 3.06
N MET A 16 -5.68 7.17 2.50
CA MET A 16 -4.67 7.88 3.27
C MET A 16 -5.27 9.05 4.07
N ASN A 17 -6.18 9.83 3.49
CA ASN A 17 -6.88 10.90 4.21
C ASN A 17 -7.82 10.34 5.28
N GLY A 18 -8.48 9.20 5.01
CA GLY A 18 -9.37 8.54 5.97
C GLY A 18 -8.66 8.01 7.23
N ILE A 19 -7.39 7.65 7.10
CA ILE A 19 -6.55 7.16 8.21
C ILE A 19 -5.61 8.23 8.78
N ASN A 20 -5.60 9.45 8.24
CA ASN A 20 -4.75 10.54 8.68
C ASN A 20 -5.28 11.16 9.99
N PRO A 21 -4.55 11.03 11.13
CA PRO A 21 -4.97 11.62 12.39
C PRO A 21 -4.60 13.11 12.52
N PHE A 22 -3.74 13.64 11.64
CA PHE A 22 -3.18 14.99 11.71
C PHE A 22 -3.99 15.95 10.86
N LYS A 23 -4.92 16.69 11.49
CA LYS A 23 -5.83 17.63 10.78
C LYS A 23 -5.12 18.82 10.12
N ASN A 24 -3.90 19.14 10.54
CA ASN A 24 -3.05 20.19 10.00
C ASN A 24 -2.25 19.74 8.76
N ILE A 25 -2.28 18.46 8.42
CA ILE A 25 -1.62 17.89 7.24
C ILE A 25 -2.70 17.40 6.26
N VAL A 26 -2.69 17.93 5.06
CA VAL A 26 -3.63 17.58 3.98
C VAL A 26 -2.88 16.84 2.89
N LEU A 27 -3.33 15.66 2.57
CA LEU A 27 -2.79 14.84 1.49
C LEU A 27 -3.59 15.11 0.22
N LYS A 28 -2.94 15.64 -0.83
CA LYS A 28 -3.57 15.91 -2.12
C LYS A 28 -2.99 15.01 -3.20
N LYS A 29 -3.86 14.46 -4.05
CA LYS A 29 -3.42 13.76 -5.24
C LYS A 29 -2.65 14.72 -6.16
N ILE A 30 -1.58 14.22 -6.80
CA ILE A 30 -0.89 14.97 -7.86
C ILE A 30 -1.87 15.28 -9.01
N GLU A 31 -1.81 16.51 -9.51
CA GLU A 31 -2.65 16.95 -10.61
C GLU A 31 -2.09 16.50 -11.98
N GLY A 32 -2.99 16.30 -12.92
CA GLY A 32 -2.62 15.86 -14.27
C GLY A 32 -2.33 14.36 -14.38
N GLU A 33 -1.75 13.98 -15.53
CA GLU A 33 -1.32 12.61 -15.80
C GLU A 33 0.04 12.37 -15.12
N PHE A 34 0.11 11.31 -14.32
CA PHE A 34 1.31 10.95 -13.57
C PHE A 34 1.48 9.43 -13.60
N ASP A 35 2.44 8.97 -14.39
CA ASP A 35 2.77 7.56 -14.56
C ASP A 35 4.28 7.40 -14.80
N PRO A 36 5.13 7.64 -13.79
CA PRO A 36 6.57 7.46 -13.92
C PRO A 36 6.92 5.98 -14.11
N VAL A 37 7.98 5.72 -14.86
CA VAL A 37 8.47 4.34 -15.06
C VAL A 37 8.98 3.79 -13.75
N GLU A 38 8.32 2.74 -13.24
CA GLU A 38 8.68 2.02 -12.02
C GLU A 38 9.56 0.81 -12.39
N ASP A 39 10.88 1.02 -12.51
CA ASP A 39 11.87 0.00 -12.84
C ASP A 39 12.74 -0.44 -11.64
N GLY A 40 12.34 -0.02 -10.44
CA GLY A 40 12.96 -0.43 -9.19
C GLY A 40 12.79 -1.93 -8.91
N LYS A 41 13.75 -2.48 -8.17
CA LYS A 41 13.77 -3.90 -7.78
C LYS A 41 13.13 -4.16 -6.42
N THR A 42 12.79 -3.10 -5.71
CA THR A 42 12.16 -3.12 -4.38
C THR A 42 11.00 -2.13 -4.32
N PHE A 43 10.07 -2.33 -3.37
CA PHE A 43 9.02 -1.35 -3.09
C PHE A 43 9.60 0.02 -2.71
N GLU A 44 10.70 0.04 -1.97
CA GLU A 44 11.37 1.28 -1.58
C GLU A 44 11.90 2.03 -2.80
N GLU A 45 12.58 1.34 -3.72
CA GLU A 45 13.10 1.96 -4.95
C GLU A 45 11.98 2.56 -5.81
N ASN A 46 10.87 1.84 -6.00
CA ASN A 46 9.72 2.35 -6.74
C ASN A 46 9.07 3.54 -6.04
N ALA A 47 8.92 3.51 -4.71
CA ALA A 47 8.43 4.65 -3.95
C ALA A 47 9.35 5.87 -4.09
N ILE A 48 10.68 5.68 -4.07
CA ILE A 48 11.66 6.76 -4.32
C ILE A 48 11.50 7.35 -5.72
N ILE A 49 11.39 6.53 -6.75
CA ILE A 49 11.19 6.97 -8.15
C ILE A 49 9.95 7.87 -8.25
N LYS A 50 8.82 7.40 -7.70
CA LYS A 50 7.56 8.16 -7.72
C LYS A 50 7.64 9.46 -6.94
N ALA A 51 8.17 9.41 -5.72
CA ALA A 51 8.26 10.59 -4.86
C ALA A 51 9.14 11.68 -5.50
N LYS A 52 10.30 11.30 -6.03
CA LYS A 52 11.20 12.23 -6.75
C LYS A 52 10.55 12.84 -7.97
N ALA A 53 9.91 12.04 -8.81
CA ALA A 53 9.23 12.53 -10.00
C ALA A 53 8.14 13.55 -9.64
N ALA A 54 7.35 13.26 -8.61
CA ALA A 54 6.28 14.15 -8.16
C ALA A 54 6.81 15.46 -7.56
N SER A 55 7.81 15.40 -6.67
CA SER A 55 8.35 16.59 -6.01
C SER A 55 8.98 17.59 -6.98
N LEU A 56 9.62 17.10 -8.05
CA LEU A 56 10.18 17.93 -9.11
C LEU A 56 9.09 18.60 -9.98
N ILE A 57 7.91 17.98 -10.11
CA ILE A 57 6.77 18.55 -10.84
C ILE A 57 6.08 19.64 -10.01
N VAL A 58 5.86 19.36 -8.73
CA VAL A 58 5.12 20.27 -7.85
C VAL A 58 5.98 21.32 -7.17
N GLU A 59 7.31 21.19 -7.26
CA GLU A 59 8.32 22.04 -6.61
C GLU A 59 8.12 22.15 -5.09
N ASP A 60 7.60 21.07 -4.47
CA ASP A 60 7.26 20.99 -3.05
C ASP A 60 7.47 19.55 -2.53
N PHE A 61 7.14 19.31 -1.26
CA PHE A 61 7.14 17.98 -0.68
C PHE A 61 6.19 17.03 -1.39
N ALA A 62 6.69 15.84 -1.72
CA ALA A 62 5.89 14.77 -2.29
C ALA A 62 6.05 13.47 -1.51
N LEU A 63 4.92 12.78 -1.29
CA LEU A 63 4.83 11.47 -0.65
C LEU A 63 4.45 10.43 -1.70
N ALA A 64 5.19 9.35 -1.78
CA ALA A 64 4.82 8.19 -2.58
C ALA A 64 4.72 6.94 -1.73
N ASP A 65 3.83 6.03 -2.11
CA ASP A 65 3.82 4.66 -1.62
C ASP A 65 4.08 3.66 -2.74
N ASP A 66 4.78 2.58 -2.43
CA ASP A 66 4.71 1.35 -3.23
C ASP A 66 4.32 0.19 -2.34
N THR A 67 3.38 -0.64 -2.84
CA THR A 67 2.67 -1.61 -2.02
C THR A 67 2.49 -2.91 -2.76
N GLY A 68 2.72 -4.02 -2.07
CA GLY A 68 2.48 -5.33 -2.65
C GLY A 68 2.13 -6.41 -1.63
N LEU A 69 1.51 -7.46 -2.16
CA LEU A 69 1.24 -8.70 -1.47
C LEU A 69 2.38 -9.68 -1.73
N CYS A 70 2.98 -10.20 -0.67
CA CYS A 70 4.01 -11.22 -0.72
C CYS A 70 3.49 -12.51 -0.09
N VAL A 71 3.52 -13.62 -0.83
CA VAL A 71 3.07 -14.95 -0.37
C VAL A 71 4.26 -15.88 -0.31
N ASP A 72 4.52 -16.46 0.87
CA ASP A 72 5.74 -17.23 1.11
C ASP A 72 5.81 -18.52 0.27
N ALA A 73 4.69 -19.22 0.14
CA ALA A 73 4.60 -20.43 -0.69
C ALA A 73 4.84 -20.14 -2.20
N LEU A 74 4.76 -18.89 -2.62
CA LEU A 74 5.04 -18.45 -3.99
C LEU A 74 6.36 -17.66 -4.10
N ASN A 75 7.29 -17.87 -3.16
CA ASN A 75 8.58 -17.17 -3.11
C ASN A 75 8.43 -15.63 -3.15
N GLY A 76 7.41 -15.10 -2.49
CA GLY A 76 7.12 -13.68 -2.41
C GLY A 76 6.26 -13.11 -3.56
N ALA A 77 5.88 -13.93 -4.54
CA ALA A 77 4.95 -13.47 -5.57
C ALA A 77 3.53 -13.23 -4.97
N PRO A 78 2.75 -12.30 -5.54
CA PRO A 78 2.99 -11.44 -6.69
C PRO A 78 4.01 -10.30 -6.46
N GLY A 79 4.31 -9.89 -5.20
CA GLY A 79 5.35 -8.92 -4.87
C GLY A 79 5.17 -7.58 -5.61
N LEU A 80 6.20 -7.11 -6.32
CA LEU A 80 6.18 -5.88 -7.12
C LEU A 80 5.13 -5.91 -8.25
N HIS A 81 4.67 -7.10 -8.65
CA HIS A 81 3.66 -7.25 -9.69
C HIS A 81 2.21 -7.28 -9.15
N THR A 82 2.01 -7.01 -7.86
CA THR A 82 0.69 -7.08 -7.18
C THR A 82 -0.40 -6.35 -7.95
N ALA A 83 -0.16 -5.12 -8.37
CA ALA A 83 -1.14 -4.32 -9.10
C ALA A 83 -1.43 -4.85 -10.51
N ARG A 84 -0.42 -5.42 -11.16
CA ARG A 84 -0.43 -5.89 -12.56
C ARG A 84 -0.49 -7.41 -12.71
N TYR A 85 -0.82 -8.13 -11.63
CA TYR A 85 -0.82 -9.60 -11.60
C TYR A 85 -1.87 -10.23 -12.53
N ALA A 86 -3.00 -9.55 -12.71
CA ALA A 86 -4.02 -9.81 -13.73
C ALA A 86 -4.83 -8.52 -14.00
N PRO A 87 -5.63 -8.46 -15.08
CA PRO A 87 -6.38 -7.25 -15.46
C PRO A 87 -7.39 -6.79 -14.43
N THR A 88 -8.19 -7.69 -13.89
CA THR A 88 -9.26 -7.38 -12.93
C THR A 88 -8.95 -7.92 -11.53
N GLN A 89 -9.67 -7.42 -10.53
CA GLN A 89 -9.55 -7.91 -9.14
C GLN A 89 -9.90 -9.39 -9.04
N ASP A 90 -11.00 -9.81 -9.64
CA ASP A 90 -11.45 -11.20 -9.60
C ASP A 90 -10.45 -12.15 -10.26
N GLU A 91 -9.87 -11.72 -11.38
CA GLU A 91 -8.83 -12.49 -12.05
C GLU A 91 -7.54 -12.58 -11.24
N LYS A 92 -7.15 -11.51 -10.51
CA LYS A 92 -6.01 -11.53 -9.59
C LYS A 92 -6.24 -12.52 -8.46
N ILE A 93 -7.40 -12.49 -7.83
CA ILE A 93 -7.79 -13.42 -6.76
C ILE A 93 -7.79 -14.86 -7.29
N LYS A 94 -8.48 -15.11 -8.41
CA LYS A 94 -8.54 -16.44 -9.03
C LYS A 94 -7.16 -16.98 -9.39
N LYS A 95 -6.31 -16.16 -9.99
CA LYS A 95 -4.94 -16.54 -10.37
C LYS A 95 -4.11 -16.92 -9.15
N LEU A 96 -4.24 -16.15 -8.06
CA LEU A 96 -3.51 -16.42 -6.83
C LEU A 96 -3.98 -17.69 -6.15
N LEU A 97 -5.30 -17.92 -6.07
CA LEU A 97 -5.87 -19.14 -5.50
C LEU A 97 -5.47 -20.40 -6.29
N VAL A 98 -5.48 -20.32 -7.63
CA VAL A 98 -4.99 -21.41 -8.50
C VAL A 98 -3.51 -21.69 -8.28
N ALA A 99 -2.69 -20.65 -8.11
CA ALA A 99 -1.26 -20.82 -7.84
C ALA A 99 -0.97 -21.48 -6.46
N LEU A 100 -1.93 -21.41 -5.54
CA LEU A 100 -1.87 -22.02 -4.21
C LEU A 100 -2.64 -23.35 -4.12
N ASP A 101 -3.13 -23.89 -5.23
CA ASP A 101 -3.84 -25.16 -5.23
C ASP A 101 -2.94 -26.27 -4.64
N GLY A 102 -3.50 -27.08 -3.74
CA GLY A 102 -2.77 -28.12 -3.00
C GLY A 102 -1.84 -27.62 -1.89
N VAL A 103 -1.67 -26.30 -1.70
CA VAL A 103 -0.93 -25.76 -0.56
C VAL A 103 -1.84 -25.71 0.66
N PRO A 104 -1.52 -26.39 1.78
CA PRO A 104 -2.35 -26.36 2.98
C PRO A 104 -2.37 -24.96 3.61
N PHE A 105 -3.48 -24.63 4.29
CA PHE A 105 -3.73 -23.28 4.82
C PHE A 105 -2.59 -22.73 5.67
N GLU A 106 -2.04 -23.53 6.57
CA GLU A 106 -0.95 -23.14 7.47
C GLU A 106 0.37 -22.79 6.74
N LYS A 107 0.50 -23.15 5.47
CA LYS A 107 1.64 -22.80 4.61
C LYS A 107 1.35 -21.64 3.66
N ARG A 108 0.15 -21.07 3.71
CA ARG A 108 -0.25 -19.92 2.88
C ARG A 108 0.07 -18.59 3.56
N THR A 109 1.15 -18.53 4.37
CA THR A 109 1.57 -17.29 5.02
C THR A 109 1.84 -16.20 4.00
N ALA A 110 1.37 -14.99 4.31
CA ALA A 110 1.46 -13.86 3.41
C ALA A 110 1.55 -12.54 4.21
N ARG A 111 2.02 -11.50 3.54
CA ARG A 111 2.01 -10.14 4.09
C ARG A 111 1.76 -9.11 3.02
N PHE A 112 1.01 -8.08 3.36
CA PHE A 112 1.06 -6.83 2.64
C PHE A 112 2.20 -5.98 3.17
N ILE A 113 2.94 -5.36 2.26
CA ILE A 113 4.01 -4.41 2.57
C ILE A 113 3.69 -3.09 1.88
N CYS A 114 3.81 -1.99 2.61
CA CYS A 114 3.73 -0.64 2.08
C CYS A 114 5.02 0.10 2.44
N CYS A 115 5.79 0.50 1.44
CA CYS A 115 6.92 1.40 1.61
C CYS A 115 6.47 2.82 1.25
N MET A 116 6.68 3.77 2.14
CA MET A 116 6.42 5.19 1.90
C MET A 116 7.70 5.99 1.91
N VAL A 117 7.80 6.96 1.00
CA VAL A 117 8.94 7.86 0.85
C VAL A 117 8.45 9.28 0.72
N LEU A 118 9.01 10.17 1.54
CA LEU A 118 8.82 11.61 1.46
C LEU A 118 10.07 12.24 0.84
N THR A 119 9.90 13.08 -0.17
CA THR A 119 10.96 13.87 -0.80
C THR A 119 10.71 15.35 -0.66
N ASP A 120 11.80 16.13 -0.65
CA ASP A 120 11.76 17.59 -0.73
C ASP A 120 11.58 18.08 -2.19
N LYS A 121 11.44 19.38 -2.37
CA LYS A 121 11.31 20.03 -3.69
C LYS A 121 12.46 19.78 -4.66
N ASN A 122 13.63 19.34 -4.18
CA ASN A 122 14.79 19.04 -4.99
C ASN A 122 14.89 17.53 -5.31
N GLY A 123 13.91 16.73 -4.89
CA GLY A 123 13.90 15.29 -5.06
C GLY A 123 14.78 14.52 -4.08
N ASN A 124 15.29 15.17 -3.00
CA ASN A 124 16.02 14.46 -1.97
C ASN A 124 15.09 13.71 -1.05
N VAL A 125 15.45 12.48 -0.70
CA VAL A 125 14.69 11.68 0.26
C VAL A 125 14.86 12.30 1.66
N VAL A 126 13.73 12.71 2.25
CA VAL A 126 13.67 13.31 3.59
C VAL A 126 13.37 12.24 4.65
N HIS A 127 12.42 11.36 4.38
CA HIS A 127 12.03 10.30 5.31
C HIS A 127 11.47 9.08 4.59
N LYS A 128 11.61 7.92 5.24
CA LYS A 128 11.08 6.63 4.75
C LYS A 128 10.43 5.86 5.87
N THR A 129 9.31 5.19 5.56
CA THR A 129 8.63 4.29 6.49
C THR A 129 8.21 3.02 5.78
N VAL A 130 8.07 1.94 6.55
CA VAL A 130 7.58 0.66 6.05
C VAL A 130 6.50 0.16 7.00
N GLY A 131 5.32 -0.09 6.46
CA GLY A 131 4.22 -0.73 7.19
C GLY A 131 3.92 -2.11 6.63
N LYS A 132 3.55 -3.03 7.53
CA LYS A 132 3.20 -4.41 7.18
C LYS A 132 1.93 -4.82 7.89
N VAL A 133 1.20 -5.76 7.27
CA VAL A 133 0.22 -6.59 7.94
C VAL A 133 0.48 -8.03 7.53
N GLU A 134 0.56 -8.91 8.51
CA GLU A 134 0.81 -10.34 8.29
C GLU A 134 -0.46 -11.15 8.46
N GLY A 135 -0.58 -12.22 7.69
CA GLY A 135 -1.74 -13.09 7.68
C GLY A 135 -1.53 -14.31 6.80
N TYR A 136 -2.61 -14.83 6.27
CA TYR A 136 -2.64 -16.00 5.39
C TYR A 136 -3.52 -15.73 4.18
N ILE A 137 -3.28 -16.47 3.09
CA ILE A 137 -4.21 -16.49 1.98
C ILE A 137 -5.28 -17.56 2.27
N ALA A 138 -6.52 -17.13 2.37
CA ALA A 138 -7.68 -18.02 2.53
C ALA A 138 -7.83 -18.96 1.31
N GLU A 139 -8.54 -20.06 1.49
CA GLU A 139 -8.81 -21.02 0.40
C GLU A 139 -9.88 -20.52 -0.56
N GLU A 140 -10.76 -19.66 -0.08
CA GLU A 140 -11.83 -19.01 -0.85
C GLU A 140 -12.00 -17.55 -0.43
N ALA A 141 -12.62 -16.75 -1.29
CA ALA A 141 -12.89 -15.35 -1.01
C ALA A 141 -14.08 -15.20 -0.06
N ALA A 142 -13.95 -14.31 0.93
CA ALA A 142 -15.00 -13.94 1.87
C ALA A 142 -15.03 -12.42 2.09
N GLY A 143 -16.25 -11.88 2.31
CA GLY A 143 -16.46 -10.45 2.48
C GLY A 143 -16.57 -9.69 1.16
N CYS A 144 -17.05 -8.44 1.27
CA CYS A 144 -17.27 -7.54 0.12
C CYS A 144 -16.65 -6.15 0.32
N GLY A 145 -16.01 -5.92 1.46
CA GLY A 145 -15.32 -4.67 1.77
C GLY A 145 -13.93 -4.59 1.16
N GLY A 146 -13.35 -3.39 1.22
CA GLY A 146 -11.98 -3.18 0.76
C GLY A 146 -11.77 -3.27 -0.74
N PHE A 147 -10.56 -3.62 -1.15
CA PHE A 147 -10.16 -3.74 -2.56
C PHE A 147 -9.00 -4.73 -2.74
N GLY A 148 -8.69 -5.05 -4.00
CA GLY A 148 -7.55 -5.89 -4.34
C GLY A 148 -7.68 -7.32 -3.83
N TYR A 149 -6.80 -7.75 -2.96
CA TYR A 149 -6.76 -9.11 -2.42
C TYR A 149 -7.40 -9.23 -1.02
N ASP A 150 -8.04 -8.17 -0.52
CA ASP A 150 -8.68 -8.16 0.80
C ASP A 150 -9.63 -9.35 1.03
N PRO A 151 -10.43 -9.80 0.02
CA PRO A 151 -11.34 -10.92 0.19
C PRO A 151 -10.66 -12.27 0.48
N ILE A 152 -9.37 -12.41 0.18
CA ILE A 152 -8.61 -13.64 0.42
C ILE A 152 -7.48 -13.47 1.43
N PHE A 153 -7.29 -12.27 1.98
CA PHE A 153 -6.25 -12.02 2.99
C PHE A 153 -6.84 -12.20 4.40
N TYR A 154 -6.62 -13.37 4.98
CA TYR A 154 -7.10 -13.75 6.31
C TYR A 154 -6.19 -13.21 7.41
N VAL A 155 -6.77 -12.58 8.43
CA VAL A 155 -6.07 -12.02 9.59
C VAL A 155 -6.37 -12.86 10.83
N PRO A 156 -5.42 -13.68 11.34
CA PRO A 156 -5.67 -14.61 12.44
C PRO A 156 -6.24 -13.97 13.69
N LYS A 157 -5.75 -12.77 14.04
CA LYS A 157 -6.20 -12.02 15.23
C LYS A 157 -7.72 -11.78 15.22
N TYR A 158 -8.33 -11.66 14.06
CA TYR A 158 -9.76 -11.37 13.89
C TYR A 158 -10.57 -12.60 13.47
N GLY A 159 -9.90 -13.65 13.01
CA GLY A 159 -10.58 -14.86 12.53
C GLY A 159 -11.36 -14.67 11.22
N MET A 160 -11.01 -13.64 10.42
CA MET A 160 -11.71 -13.28 9.19
C MET A 160 -10.77 -12.61 8.19
N THR A 161 -11.26 -12.41 6.96
CA THR A 161 -10.51 -11.70 5.92
C THR A 161 -10.56 -10.18 6.12
N LEU A 162 -9.65 -9.45 5.47
CA LEU A 162 -9.67 -7.97 5.48
C LEU A 162 -10.97 -7.39 4.89
N ALA A 163 -11.60 -8.11 3.94
CA ALA A 163 -12.86 -7.69 3.33
C ALA A 163 -14.10 -7.90 4.22
N GLU A 164 -13.98 -8.72 5.26
CA GLU A 164 -15.04 -8.93 6.26
C GLU A 164 -14.93 -7.95 7.43
N LEU A 165 -13.76 -7.33 7.63
CA LEU A 165 -13.55 -6.35 8.69
C LEU A 165 -14.31 -5.05 8.39
N PRO A 166 -14.94 -4.43 9.40
CA PRO A 166 -15.43 -3.06 9.29
C PRO A 166 -14.28 -2.10 8.92
N ASP A 167 -14.56 -1.11 8.07
CA ASP A 167 -13.54 -0.16 7.58
C ASP A 167 -12.74 0.49 8.72
N GLY A 168 -13.39 0.87 9.82
CA GLY A 168 -12.72 1.46 10.98
C GLY A 168 -11.72 0.52 11.67
N GLU A 169 -11.94 -0.80 11.67
CA GLU A 169 -11.01 -1.78 12.23
C GLU A 169 -9.89 -2.11 11.23
N LYS A 170 -10.23 -2.31 9.95
CA LYS A 170 -9.27 -2.51 8.87
C LYS A 170 -8.25 -1.35 8.83
N ASN A 171 -8.72 -0.11 8.94
CA ASN A 171 -7.87 1.08 8.89
C ASN A 171 -6.83 1.14 10.01
N LYS A 172 -7.11 0.54 11.19
CA LYS A 172 -6.17 0.53 12.33
C LYS A 172 -5.05 -0.49 12.19
N ILE A 173 -5.20 -1.48 11.31
CA ILE A 173 -4.24 -2.60 11.19
C ILE A 173 -3.60 -2.68 9.81
N SER A 174 -4.07 -1.89 8.85
CA SER A 174 -3.59 -1.98 7.47
C SER A 174 -2.10 -1.65 7.35
N HIS A 175 -1.45 -2.28 6.38
CA HIS A 175 -0.07 -1.97 6.01
C HIS A 175 0.14 -0.49 5.71
N ARG A 176 -0.88 0.16 5.09
CA ARG A 176 -0.84 1.60 4.77
C ARG A 176 -0.93 2.46 6.02
N PHE A 177 -1.80 2.11 6.99
CA PHE A 177 -1.84 2.80 8.28
C PHE A 177 -0.49 2.69 9.00
N ASN A 178 0.07 1.48 9.07
CA ASN A 178 1.35 1.21 9.73
C ASN A 178 2.54 1.94 9.08
N ALA A 179 2.45 2.31 7.79
CA ALA A 179 3.45 3.13 7.10
C ALA A 179 3.16 4.63 7.22
N LEU A 180 1.89 5.05 7.06
CA LEU A 180 1.51 6.45 6.99
C LEU A 180 1.59 7.14 8.36
N HIS A 181 1.14 6.48 9.43
CA HIS A 181 1.12 7.09 10.76
C HIS A 181 2.50 7.60 11.19
N PRO A 182 3.58 6.78 11.21
CA PRO A 182 4.91 7.27 11.56
C PRO A 182 5.48 8.27 10.55
N MET A 183 5.07 8.21 9.28
CA MET A 183 5.44 9.22 8.28
C MET A 183 4.86 10.60 8.64
N LEU A 184 3.58 10.65 9.00
CA LEU A 184 2.91 11.90 9.35
C LEU A 184 3.33 12.43 10.72
N GLU A 185 3.69 11.57 11.68
CA GLU A 185 4.33 11.98 12.92
C GLU A 185 5.66 12.70 12.64
N PHE A 186 6.52 12.10 11.80
CA PHE A 186 7.76 12.75 11.38
C PHE A 186 7.52 14.12 10.75
N VAL A 187 6.55 14.22 9.84
CA VAL A 187 6.17 15.49 9.18
C VAL A 187 5.71 16.52 10.19
N SER A 188 4.83 16.14 11.12
CA SER A 188 4.30 17.02 12.15
C SER A 188 5.37 17.60 13.07
N ASP A 189 6.40 16.79 13.37
CA ASP A 189 7.45 17.14 14.33
C ASP A 189 8.60 17.92 13.69
N ASN A 190 8.90 17.66 12.42
CA ASN A 190 10.11 18.15 11.77
C ASN A 190 9.88 19.15 10.63
N LEU A 191 8.69 19.18 10.03
CA LEU A 191 8.38 20.05 8.89
C LEU A 191 7.29 21.06 9.30
N LYS A 192 7.68 22.33 9.44
CA LYS A 192 6.78 23.43 9.82
C LYS A 192 6.61 24.43 8.68
#